data_d19809e6575495f462a137bccf762c7c
#
_entry.id   d19809e6575495f462a137bccf762c7c
#
_cell.length_a   1.000
_cell.length_b   1.000
_cell.length_c   1.000
_cell.angle_alpha   90.00
_cell.angle_beta   90.00
_cell.angle_gamma   90.00
#
_symmetry.space_group_name_H-M   'P 1'
#
loop_
_entity.id
_entity.type
_entity.pdbx_description
1 polymer ?
#
loop_
_entity_poly.entity_id
_entity_poly.type
_entity_poly.pdbx_seq_one_letter_code
_entity_poly.pdbx_strand_id
1 'polypeptide(L)'
;MRWRAVLFDMDGVLIESEALMAKTGVKALKKFGINAKESDFSDFVGCGEVRYVGGVAEKYGVPYRPEMKDYLYTCYDELVRQEAVIPDGVLDVLHTLREKGYRLAVCSSADRCKVLMNLSAIGAEETLFDALITGSDIQKPKPDPEIYRTGAASLGFAPAECIVVEDAPSGITAAHAAGIETIALSTSFPAEHLRAQAAPEYLLPNLKSILTIL
;
A
#
# COMPACT_ATOMS: atom_id res chain seq x y z
N MET A 1 -22.20 12.40 9.59
CA MET A 1 -21.33 11.73 8.61
C MET A 1 -21.71 10.25 8.55
N ARG A 2 -21.72 9.65 7.37
CA ARG A 2 -21.96 8.21 7.19
C ARG A 2 -20.79 7.38 7.74
N TRP A 3 -19.58 7.77 7.40
CA TRP A 3 -18.35 7.16 7.90
C TRP A 3 -17.63 8.12 8.85
N ARG A 4 -16.85 7.60 9.77
CA ARG A 4 -16.08 8.31 10.78
C ARG A 4 -14.57 8.11 10.63
N ALA A 5 -14.18 7.05 9.91
CA ALA A 5 -12.80 6.69 9.67
C ALA A 5 -12.55 6.36 8.20
N VAL A 6 -11.35 6.73 7.72
CA VAL A 6 -10.84 6.39 6.39
C VAL A 6 -9.57 5.56 6.57
N LEU A 7 -9.58 4.35 6.00
CA LEU A 7 -8.45 3.43 6.00
C LEU A 7 -7.82 3.44 4.61
N PHE A 8 -6.60 3.90 4.51
CA PHE A 8 -5.88 4.01 3.24
C PHE A 8 -4.97 2.81 3.02
N ASP A 9 -5.04 2.19 1.84
CA ASP A 9 -3.85 1.52 1.34
C ASP A 9 -2.72 2.53 1.08
N MET A 10 -1.51 2.04 0.90
CA MET A 10 -0.33 2.87 0.70
C MET A 10 0.08 2.93 -0.78
N ASP A 11 0.43 1.78 -1.33
CA ASP A 11 1.05 1.67 -2.64
C ASP A 11 -0.04 1.78 -3.73
N GLY A 12 0.08 2.74 -4.66
CA GLY A 12 -0.96 3.05 -5.64
C GLY A 12 -2.08 3.97 -5.15
N VAL A 13 -2.12 4.29 -3.84
CA VAL A 13 -3.09 5.21 -3.22
C VAL A 13 -2.43 6.49 -2.72
N LEU A 14 -1.48 6.38 -1.79
CA LEU A 14 -0.76 7.53 -1.21
C LEU A 14 0.58 7.79 -1.90
N ILE A 15 1.16 6.78 -2.54
CA ILE A 15 2.41 6.84 -3.27
C ILE A 15 2.43 5.77 -4.38
N GLU A 16 3.03 6.08 -5.53
CA GLU A 16 3.28 5.10 -6.58
C GLU A 16 4.67 4.47 -6.38
N SER A 17 4.72 3.25 -5.87
CA SER A 17 5.97 2.62 -5.47
C SER A 17 6.34 1.36 -6.26
N GLU A 18 5.44 0.77 -7.06
CA GLU A 18 5.70 -0.51 -7.71
C GLU A 18 6.89 -0.48 -8.68
N ALA A 19 6.92 0.50 -9.58
CA ALA A 19 8.04 0.68 -10.51
C ALA A 19 9.35 0.93 -9.78
N LEU A 20 9.29 1.71 -8.68
CA LEU A 20 10.44 2.00 -7.84
C LEU A 20 10.95 0.75 -7.12
N MET A 21 10.04 -0.11 -6.64
CA MET A 21 10.40 -1.39 -6.01
C MET A 21 11.12 -2.32 -6.99
N ALA A 22 10.66 -2.43 -8.24
CA ALA A 22 11.33 -3.26 -9.25
C ALA A 22 12.74 -2.77 -9.56
N LYS A 23 12.91 -1.45 -9.74
CA LYS A 23 14.22 -0.80 -9.92
C LYS A 23 15.14 -1.03 -8.70
N THR A 24 14.59 -0.91 -7.50
CA THR A 24 15.30 -1.17 -6.25
C THR A 24 15.74 -2.63 -6.15
N GLY A 25 14.86 -3.57 -6.52
CA GLY A 25 15.16 -5.00 -6.52
C GLY A 25 16.33 -5.34 -7.45
N VAL A 26 16.36 -4.77 -8.65
CA VAL A 26 17.49 -4.92 -9.59
C VAL A 26 18.79 -4.40 -8.96
N LYS A 27 18.78 -3.20 -8.38
CA LYS A 27 19.92 -2.60 -7.69
C LYS A 27 20.40 -3.48 -6.52
N ALA A 28 19.48 -3.96 -5.71
CA ALA A 28 19.79 -4.77 -4.54
C ALA A 28 20.39 -6.13 -4.92
N LEU A 29 19.77 -6.86 -5.84
CA LEU A 29 20.22 -8.20 -6.24
C LEU A 29 21.57 -8.19 -6.97
N LYS A 30 21.90 -7.09 -7.63
CA LYS A 30 23.23 -6.91 -8.26
C LYS A 30 24.37 -7.05 -7.26
N LYS A 31 24.21 -6.61 -6.01
CA LYS A 31 25.21 -6.79 -4.93
C LYS A 31 25.50 -8.26 -4.64
N PHE A 32 24.54 -9.13 -4.91
CA PHE A 32 24.64 -10.59 -4.68
C PHE A 32 24.99 -11.35 -5.97
N GLY A 33 25.46 -10.64 -7.01
CA GLY A 33 25.90 -11.23 -8.28
C GLY A 33 24.74 -11.62 -9.21
N ILE A 34 23.50 -11.17 -8.93
CA ILE A 34 22.32 -11.48 -9.71
C ILE A 34 22.01 -10.31 -10.64
N ASN A 35 22.03 -10.53 -11.95
CA ASN A 35 21.68 -9.54 -12.98
C ASN A 35 20.18 -9.67 -13.36
N ALA A 36 19.29 -9.40 -12.40
CA ALA A 36 17.85 -9.41 -12.60
C ALA A 36 17.39 -8.23 -13.48
N LYS A 37 16.22 -8.37 -14.09
CA LYS A 37 15.51 -7.31 -14.79
C LYS A 37 14.28 -6.90 -13.98
N GLU A 38 13.78 -5.68 -14.17
CA GLU A 38 12.57 -5.21 -13.50
C GLU A 38 11.37 -6.13 -13.74
N SER A 39 11.24 -6.67 -14.97
CA SER A 39 10.18 -7.63 -15.32
C SER A 39 10.23 -8.95 -14.55
N ASP A 40 11.35 -9.32 -13.93
CA ASP A 40 11.46 -10.57 -13.16
C ASP A 40 10.68 -10.50 -11.84
N PHE A 41 10.38 -9.30 -11.38
CA PHE A 41 9.67 -9.04 -10.12
C PHE A 41 8.15 -9.08 -10.25
N SER A 42 7.58 -9.00 -11.46
CA SER A 42 6.14 -8.91 -11.70
C SER A 42 5.33 -10.05 -11.06
N ASP A 43 5.87 -11.27 -11.05
CA ASP A 43 5.20 -12.45 -10.48
C ASP A 43 5.15 -12.43 -8.93
N PHE A 44 5.88 -11.51 -8.31
CA PHE A 44 6.06 -11.44 -6.85
C PHE A 44 5.48 -10.15 -6.22
N VAL A 45 4.85 -9.29 -7.02
CA VAL A 45 4.16 -8.09 -6.52
C VAL A 45 3.07 -8.51 -5.54
N GLY A 46 3.05 -7.87 -4.36
CA GLY A 46 2.09 -8.18 -3.30
C GLY A 46 2.37 -9.45 -2.48
N CYS A 47 3.44 -10.19 -2.78
CA CYS A 47 3.78 -11.44 -2.06
C CYS A 47 4.59 -11.22 -0.77
N GLY A 48 4.83 -9.96 -0.39
CA GLY A 48 5.74 -9.59 0.69
C GLY A 48 7.21 -9.64 0.27
N GLU A 49 8.03 -8.81 0.91
CA GLU A 49 9.38 -8.49 0.42
C GLU A 49 10.35 -9.67 0.47
N VAL A 50 10.16 -10.61 1.40
CA VAL A 50 10.96 -11.86 1.44
C VAL A 50 10.74 -12.65 0.15
N ARG A 51 9.46 -12.81 -0.27
CA ARG A 51 9.15 -13.54 -1.50
C ARG A 51 9.46 -12.72 -2.74
N TYR A 52 9.32 -11.42 -2.66
CA TYR A 52 9.63 -10.48 -3.73
C TYR A 52 11.08 -10.59 -4.19
N VAL A 53 12.03 -10.43 -3.27
CA VAL A 53 13.47 -10.51 -3.61
C VAL A 53 13.98 -11.95 -3.66
N GLY A 54 13.48 -12.82 -2.78
CA GLY A 54 13.88 -14.21 -2.70
C GLY A 54 13.44 -15.02 -3.92
N GLY A 55 12.19 -14.84 -4.36
CA GLY A 55 11.67 -15.51 -5.55
C GLY A 55 12.44 -15.17 -6.82
N VAL A 56 12.86 -13.90 -6.98
CA VAL A 56 13.72 -13.51 -8.10
C VAL A 56 15.12 -14.13 -7.93
N ALA A 57 15.72 -14.11 -6.74
CA ALA A 57 17.02 -14.74 -6.52
C ALA A 57 16.99 -16.24 -6.87
N GLU A 58 15.93 -16.95 -6.47
CA GLU A 58 15.71 -18.36 -6.78
C GLU A 58 15.60 -18.63 -8.29
N LYS A 59 14.94 -17.76 -9.07
CA LYS A 59 14.91 -17.84 -10.55
C LYS A 59 16.31 -17.83 -11.16
N TYR A 60 17.26 -17.18 -10.51
CA TYR A 60 18.66 -17.11 -10.93
C TYR A 60 19.55 -18.17 -10.24
N GLY A 61 18.97 -19.17 -9.57
CA GLY A 61 19.70 -20.26 -8.91
C GLY A 61 20.42 -19.84 -7.63
N VAL A 62 20.10 -18.69 -7.06
CA VAL A 62 20.70 -18.20 -5.81
C VAL A 62 19.69 -18.33 -4.67
N PRO A 63 20.01 -19.09 -3.60
CA PRO A 63 19.11 -19.21 -2.45
C PRO A 63 18.90 -17.85 -1.77
N TYR A 64 17.66 -17.60 -1.29
CA TYR A 64 17.37 -16.41 -0.50
C TYR A 64 18.25 -16.32 0.75
N ARG A 65 18.67 -15.12 1.06
CA ARG A 65 19.38 -14.75 2.30
C ARG A 65 18.74 -13.50 2.90
N PRO A 66 18.54 -13.40 4.23
CA PRO A 66 17.94 -12.24 4.89
C PRO A 66 18.57 -10.89 4.48
N GLU A 67 19.89 -10.88 4.28
CA GLU A 67 20.65 -9.70 3.89
C GLU A 67 20.22 -9.12 2.53
N MET A 68 19.55 -9.93 1.68
CA MET A 68 18.98 -9.45 0.41
C MET A 68 17.81 -8.50 0.66
N LYS A 69 16.95 -8.82 1.62
CA LYS A 69 15.83 -7.94 2.03
C LYS A 69 16.35 -6.69 2.74
N ASP A 70 17.31 -6.84 3.65
CA ASP A 70 17.89 -5.70 4.36
C ASP A 70 18.53 -4.71 3.40
N TYR A 71 19.25 -5.22 2.40
CA TYR A 71 19.87 -4.37 1.40
C TYR A 71 18.85 -3.79 0.40
N LEU A 72 17.77 -4.52 0.10
CA LEU A 72 16.63 -4.00 -0.65
C LEU A 72 16.11 -2.72 0.01
N TYR A 73 15.86 -2.75 1.31
CA TYR A 73 15.37 -1.57 2.04
C TYR A 73 16.39 -0.43 2.11
N THR A 74 17.69 -0.75 2.22
CA THR A 74 18.74 0.28 2.12
C THR A 74 18.68 1.00 0.77
N CYS A 75 18.54 0.24 -0.33
CA CYS A 75 18.42 0.82 -1.66
C CYS A 75 17.09 1.58 -1.85
N TYR A 76 16.02 1.07 -1.24
CA TYR A 76 14.69 1.69 -1.31
C TYR A 76 14.67 3.06 -0.63
N ASP A 77 15.23 3.18 0.58
CA ASP A 77 15.29 4.46 1.31
C ASP A 77 16.00 5.56 0.51
N GLU A 78 17.07 5.20 -0.20
CA GLU A 78 17.77 6.13 -1.08
C GLU A 78 16.92 6.57 -2.27
N LEU A 79 16.27 5.60 -2.95
CA LEU A 79 15.56 5.86 -4.19
C LEU A 79 14.20 6.52 -3.94
N VAL A 80 13.47 6.14 -2.89
CA VAL A 80 12.15 6.70 -2.60
C VAL A 80 12.22 8.19 -2.31
N ARG A 81 13.27 8.66 -1.66
CA ARG A 81 13.51 10.10 -1.40
C ARG A 81 13.78 10.92 -2.66
N GLN A 82 14.27 10.28 -3.73
CA GLN A 82 14.72 10.95 -4.95
C GLN A 82 13.73 10.81 -6.10
N GLU A 83 13.06 9.65 -6.19
CA GLU A 83 12.33 9.24 -7.38
C GLU A 83 10.87 8.86 -7.10
N ALA A 84 10.40 8.98 -5.86
CA ALA A 84 9.01 8.64 -5.55
C ALA A 84 8.03 9.51 -6.35
N VAL A 85 7.04 8.88 -6.95
CA VAL A 85 5.91 9.56 -7.58
C VAL A 85 4.79 9.67 -6.55
N ILE A 86 4.52 10.90 -6.13
CA ILE A 86 3.50 11.20 -5.13
C ILE A 86 2.27 11.73 -5.87
N PRO A 87 1.10 11.11 -5.71
CA PRO A 87 -0.14 11.60 -6.32
C PRO A 87 -0.43 13.04 -5.92
N ASP A 88 -0.95 13.83 -6.86
CA ASP A 88 -1.25 15.25 -6.61
C ASP A 88 -2.23 15.43 -5.44
N GLY A 89 -1.87 16.32 -4.52
CA GLY A 89 -2.71 16.75 -3.41
C GLY A 89 -2.85 15.73 -2.27
N VAL A 90 -1.98 14.73 -2.14
CA VAL A 90 -2.05 13.73 -1.03
C VAL A 90 -2.15 14.42 0.33
N LEU A 91 -1.23 15.34 0.65
CA LEU A 91 -1.24 16.03 1.94
C LEU A 91 -2.49 16.88 2.13
N ASP A 92 -2.94 17.59 1.09
CA ASP A 92 -4.16 18.41 1.15
C ASP A 92 -5.39 17.56 1.44
N VAL A 93 -5.49 16.38 0.82
CA VAL A 93 -6.58 15.42 1.07
C VAL A 93 -6.56 14.94 2.51
N LEU A 94 -5.39 14.50 3.00
CA LEU A 94 -5.25 14.01 4.37
C LEU A 94 -5.59 15.08 5.41
N HIS A 95 -5.09 16.32 5.23
CA HIS A 95 -5.41 17.44 6.12
C HIS A 95 -6.90 17.81 6.05
N THR A 96 -7.48 17.87 4.85
CA THR A 96 -8.92 18.17 4.68
C THR A 96 -9.79 17.15 5.41
N LEU A 97 -9.44 15.84 5.34
CA LEU A 97 -10.19 14.80 6.04
C LEU A 97 -10.05 14.94 7.56
N ARG A 98 -8.84 15.28 8.06
CA ARG A 98 -8.63 15.57 9.49
C ARG A 98 -9.46 16.77 9.95
N GLU A 99 -9.49 17.86 9.19
CA GLU A 99 -10.30 19.05 9.47
C GLU A 99 -11.81 18.75 9.48
N LYS A 100 -12.25 17.86 8.60
CA LYS A 100 -13.63 17.34 8.60
C LYS A 100 -13.93 16.38 9.77
N GLY A 101 -12.93 16.02 10.58
CA GLY A 101 -13.09 15.20 11.78
C GLY A 101 -12.98 13.68 11.55
N TYR A 102 -12.52 13.24 10.38
CA TYR A 102 -12.25 11.82 10.14
C TYR A 102 -11.03 11.35 10.92
N ARG A 103 -11.10 10.11 11.44
CA ARG A 103 -9.92 9.36 11.87
C ARG A 103 -9.28 8.69 10.67
N LEU A 104 -7.94 8.70 10.61
CA LEU A 104 -7.20 8.17 9.48
C LEU A 104 -6.31 7.02 9.91
N ALA A 105 -6.28 5.94 9.11
CA ALA A 105 -5.30 4.87 9.28
C ALA A 105 -4.66 4.52 7.93
N VAL A 106 -3.39 4.09 7.99
CA VAL A 106 -2.74 3.37 6.89
C VAL A 106 -2.89 1.87 7.12
N CYS A 107 -3.23 1.13 6.06
CA CYS A 107 -3.39 -0.32 6.07
C CYS A 107 -2.64 -0.94 4.89
N SER A 108 -1.32 -1.09 5.00
CA SER A 108 -0.43 -1.56 3.93
C SER A 108 0.09 -2.96 4.20
N SER A 109 0.13 -3.81 3.17
CA SER A 109 0.77 -5.14 3.25
C SER A 109 2.31 -5.07 3.32
N ALA A 110 2.91 -3.91 3.11
CA ALA A 110 4.34 -3.70 3.22
C ALA A 110 4.83 -3.76 4.68
N ASP A 111 6.10 -4.10 4.88
CA ASP A 111 6.74 -4.02 6.19
C ASP A 111 6.72 -2.57 6.72
N ARG A 112 6.66 -2.42 8.05
CA ARG A 112 6.58 -1.11 8.71
C ARG A 112 7.68 -0.14 8.29
N CYS A 113 8.90 -0.63 8.08
CA CYS A 113 10.02 0.22 7.65
C CYS A 113 9.75 0.86 6.28
N LYS A 114 9.19 0.12 5.30
CA LYS A 114 8.81 0.66 3.99
C LYS A 114 7.69 1.69 4.12
N VAL A 115 6.68 1.41 4.95
CA VAL A 115 5.59 2.38 5.20
C VAL A 115 6.14 3.70 5.73
N LEU A 116 7.08 3.66 6.70
CA LEU A 116 7.70 4.87 7.25
C LEU A 116 8.55 5.62 6.22
N MET A 117 9.30 4.92 5.37
CA MET A 117 10.06 5.51 4.26
C MET A 117 9.12 6.22 3.28
N ASN A 118 7.98 5.60 2.95
CA ASN A 118 6.95 6.17 2.09
C ASN A 118 6.34 7.43 2.70
N LEU A 119 5.93 7.39 3.97
CA LEU A 119 5.39 8.57 4.67
C LEU A 119 6.39 9.72 4.69
N SER A 120 7.67 9.43 4.95
CA SER A 120 8.74 10.42 4.90
C SER A 120 8.90 11.03 3.51
N ALA A 121 8.81 10.23 2.44
CA ALA A 121 8.90 10.70 1.05
C ALA A 121 7.69 11.58 0.67
N ILE A 122 6.50 11.23 1.14
CA ILE A 122 5.27 12.03 0.97
C ILE A 122 5.35 13.36 1.74
N GLY A 123 6.17 13.44 2.78
CA GLY A 123 6.19 14.55 3.74
C GLY A 123 5.05 14.47 4.78
N ALA A 124 4.46 13.29 4.95
CA ALA A 124 3.42 13.05 5.93
C ALA A 124 4.05 12.57 7.25
N GLU A 125 3.75 13.27 8.35
CA GLU A 125 4.13 12.81 9.68
C GLU A 125 3.27 11.62 10.12
N GLU A 126 3.84 10.67 10.87
CA GLU A 126 3.07 9.55 11.43
C GLU A 126 1.88 10.03 12.27
N THR A 127 2.02 11.16 12.95
CA THR A 127 0.98 11.78 13.78
C THR A 127 -0.25 12.24 12.99
N LEU A 128 -0.17 12.31 11.66
CA LEU A 128 -1.31 12.59 10.80
C LEU A 128 -2.29 11.42 10.78
N PHE A 129 -1.83 10.22 11.10
CA PHE A 129 -2.62 9.00 11.19
C PHE A 129 -2.83 8.57 12.64
N ASP A 130 -4.03 8.11 12.95
CA ASP A 130 -4.37 7.57 14.28
C ASP A 130 -3.91 6.12 14.44
N ALA A 131 -3.66 5.40 13.32
CA ALA A 131 -3.10 4.05 13.31
C ALA A 131 -2.31 3.77 12.02
N LEU A 132 -1.25 2.97 12.15
CA LEU A 132 -0.49 2.39 11.04
C LEU A 132 -0.52 0.87 11.20
N ILE A 133 -1.27 0.20 10.33
CA ILE A 133 -1.34 -1.27 10.25
C ILE A 133 -0.53 -1.70 9.03
N THR A 134 0.47 -2.53 9.26
CA THR A 134 1.46 -2.91 8.27
C THR A 134 1.54 -4.42 8.11
N GLY A 135 2.26 -4.90 7.11
CA GLY A 135 2.53 -6.32 6.96
C GLY A 135 3.22 -6.96 8.17
N SER A 136 3.87 -6.14 9.01
CA SER A 136 4.49 -6.59 10.27
C SER A 136 3.48 -6.85 11.39
N ASP A 137 2.25 -6.36 11.27
CA ASP A 137 1.21 -6.40 12.31
C ASP A 137 0.13 -7.47 12.04
N ILE A 138 0.19 -8.14 10.88
CA ILE A 138 -0.79 -9.13 10.42
C ILE A 138 -0.13 -10.48 10.12
N GLN A 139 -0.93 -11.53 10.15
CA GLN A 139 -0.48 -12.89 9.79
C GLN A 139 -0.91 -13.28 8.38
N LYS A 140 -2.04 -12.74 7.92
CA LYS A 140 -2.62 -13.06 6.62
C LYS A 140 -2.70 -11.82 5.75
N PRO A 141 -2.01 -11.82 4.61
CA PRO A 141 -2.05 -10.69 3.67
C PRO A 141 -3.41 -10.60 2.96
N LYS A 142 -3.68 -9.44 2.33
CA LYS A 142 -4.82 -9.26 1.42
C LYS A 142 -4.81 -10.39 0.36
N PRO A 143 -5.95 -11.02 0.04
CA PRO A 143 -7.33 -10.57 0.29
C PRO A 143 -7.95 -10.99 1.65
N ASP A 144 -7.17 -11.49 2.61
CA ASP A 144 -7.70 -11.74 3.95
C ASP A 144 -8.09 -10.39 4.61
N PRO A 145 -9.24 -10.33 5.32
CA PRO A 145 -9.73 -9.10 5.93
C PRO A 145 -8.95 -8.61 7.15
N GLU A 146 -7.95 -9.36 7.63
CA GLU A 146 -7.26 -9.10 8.89
C GLU A 146 -6.77 -7.65 9.00
N ILE A 147 -6.13 -7.13 7.96
CA ILE A 147 -5.53 -5.80 7.97
C ILE A 147 -6.58 -4.69 8.19
N TYR A 148 -7.72 -4.77 7.51
CA TYR A 148 -8.78 -3.77 7.63
C TYR A 148 -9.60 -3.91 8.91
N ARG A 149 -9.82 -5.14 9.39
CA ARG A 149 -10.42 -5.38 10.71
C ARG A 149 -9.55 -4.83 11.83
N THR A 150 -8.23 -5.06 11.74
CA THR A 150 -7.25 -4.51 12.69
C THR A 150 -7.25 -2.97 12.65
N GLY A 151 -7.27 -2.38 11.44
CA GLY A 151 -7.33 -0.94 11.26
C GLY A 151 -8.59 -0.32 11.89
N ALA A 152 -9.77 -0.84 11.60
CA ALA A 152 -11.02 -0.36 12.19
C ALA A 152 -11.02 -0.50 13.72
N ALA A 153 -10.58 -1.65 14.24
CA ALA A 153 -10.50 -1.91 15.68
C ALA A 153 -9.51 -0.97 16.39
N SER A 154 -8.34 -0.70 15.78
CA SER A 154 -7.35 0.23 16.33
C SER A 154 -7.86 1.67 16.43
N LEU A 155 -8.80 2.05 15.55
CA LEU A 155 -9.46 3.36 15.61
C LEU A 155 -10.69 3.37 16.55
N GLY A 156 -11.11 2.21 17.07
CA GLY A 156 -12.27 2.06 17.94
C GLY A 156 -13.61 2.16 17.21
N PHE A 157 -13.67 1.84 15.92
CA PHE A 157 -14.89 1.91 15.10
C PHE A 157 -15.36 0.54 14.62
N ALA A 158 -16.69 0.42 14.45
CA ALA A 158 -17.26 -0.73 13.75
C ALA A 158 -16.93 -0.63 12.23
N PRO A 159 -16.84 -1.77 11.52
CA PRO A 159 -16.59 -1.78 10.08
C PRO A 159 -17.51 -0.84 9.28
N ALA A 160 -18.80 -0.82 9.58
CA ALA A 160 -19.77 0.06 8.90
C ALA A 160 -19.55 1.57 9.12
N GLU A 161 -18.74 1.95 10.11
CA GLU A 161 -18.35 3.35 10.36
C GLU A 161 -17.06 3.75 9.63
N CYS A 162 -16.43 2.79 8.92
CA CYS A 162 -15.19 2.98 8.19
C CYS A 162 -15.44 2.94 6.68
N ILE A 163 -14.51 3.52 5.93
CA ILE A 163 -14.40 3.34 4.48
C ILE A 163 -12.94 3.11 4.12
N VAL A 164 -12.70 2.21 3.17
CA VAL A 164 -11.35 1.90 2.66
C VAL A 164 -11.11 2.64 1.35
N VAL A 165 -9.92 3.20 1.17
CA VAL A 165 -9.42 3.73 -0.10
C VAL A 165 -8.34 2.77 -0.62
N GLU A 166 -8.56 2.22 -1.81
CA GLU A 166 -7.78 1.12 -2.40
C GLU A 166 -7.66 1.27 -3.90
N ASP A 167 -6.70 0.58 -4.51
CA ASP A 167 -6.47 0.59 -5.95
C ASP A 167 -6.38 -0.81 -6.56
N ALA A 168 -6.32 -1.86 -5.71
CA ALA A 168 -6.12 -3.25 -6.13
C ALA A 168 -7.32 -4.15 -5.82
N PRO A 169 -7.66 -5.13 -6.69
CA PRO A 169 -8.74 -6.08 -6.45
C PRO A 169 -8.61 -6.86 -5.14
N SER A 170 -7.38 -7.25 -4.77
CA SER A 170 -7.12 -7.99 -3.53
C SER A 170 -7.47 -7.18 -2.28
N GLY A 171 -7.16 -5.88 -2.27
CA GLY A 171 -7.45 -5.00 -1.16
C GLY A 171 -8.94 -4.67 -1.06
N ILE A 172 -9.62 -4.42 -2.20
CA ILE A 172 -11.07 -4.23 -2.23
C ILE A 172 -11.78 -5.49 -1.68
N THR A 173 -11.34 -6.68 -2.10
CA THR A 173 -11.87 -7.96 -1.60
C THR A 173 -11.66 -8.10 -0.09
N ALA A 174 -10.48 -7.71 0.42
CA ALA A 174 -10.19 -7.73 1.85
C ALA A 174 -11.10 -6.78 2.64
N ALA A 175 -11.36 -5.58 2.12
CA ALA A 175 -12.26 -4.61 2.74
C ALA A 175 -13.70 -5.13 2.80
N HIS A 176 -14.22 -5.69 1.70
CA HIS A 176 -15.54 -6.31 1.66
C HIS A 176 -15.66 -7.49 2.64
N ALA A 177 -14.65 -8.35 2.70
CA ALA A 177 -14.61 -9.45 3.67
C ALA A 177 -14.51 -8.97 5.13
N ALA A 178 -14.02 -7.73 5.36
CA ALA A 178 -14.06 -7.06 6.65
C ALA A 178 -15.41 -6.41 6.96
N GLY A 179 -16.33 -6.32 5.98
CA GLY A 179 -17.60 -5.62 6.10
C GLY A 179 -17.47 -4.09 5.95
N ILE A 180 -16.47 -3.61 5.23
CA ILE A 180 -16.16 -2.20 5.03
C ILE A 180 -16.38 -1.84 3.56
N GLU A 181 -17.06 -0.72 3.31
CA GLU A 181 -17.24 -0.15 1.96
C GLU A 181 -15.94 0.42 1.42
N THR A 182 -15.84 0.49 0.08
CA THR A 182 -14.62 0.87 -0.61
C THR A 182 -14.79 2.04 -1.56
N ILE A 183 -13.79 2.90 -1.61
CA ILE A 183 -13.52 3.83 -2.70
C ILE A 183 -12.30 3.27 -3.45
N ALA A 184 -12.53 2.74 -4.64
CA ALA A 184 -11.44 2.29 -5.49
C ALA A 184 -10.88 3.45 -6.33
N LEU A 185 -9.56 3.50 -6.45
CA LEU A 185 -8.86 4.42 -7.35
C LEU A 185 -8.37 3.64 -8.58
N SER A 186 -8.61 4.16 -9.79
CA SER A 186 -8.11 3.53 -11.02
C SER A 186 -6.67 3.96 -11.35
N THR A 187 -5.80 3.87 -10.37
CA THR A 187 -4.37 4.22 -10.45
C THR A 187 -3.52 3.07 -10.95
N SER A 188 -3.54 1.92 -10.27
CA SER A 188 -2.76 0.74 -10.68
C SER A 188 -3.51 -0.18 -11.65
N PHE A 189 -4.85 -0.20 -11.61
CA PHE A 189 -5.68 -1.04 -12.48
C PHE A 189 -6.73 -0.22 -13.22
N PRO A 190 -7.06 -0.59 -14.48
CA PRO A 190 -8.16 0.04 -15.21
C PRO A 190 -9.50 -0.10 -14.47
N ALA A 191 -10.33 0.94 -14.55
CA ALA A 191 -11.63 0.98 -13.87
C ALA A 191 -12.52 -0.23 -14.17
N GLU A 192 -12.52 -0.70 -15.42
CA GLU A 192 -13.28 -1.87 -15.84
C GLU A 192 -12.79 -3.16 -15.15
N HIS A 193 -11.47 -3.29 -14.98
CA HIS A 193 -10.87 -4.42 -14.26
C HIS A 193 -11.30 -4.43 -12.81
N LEU A 194 -11.22 -3.29 -12.11
CA LEU A 194 -11.65 -3.17 -10.70
C LEU A 194 -13.14 -3.51 -10.54
N ARG A 195 -14.01 -3.02 -11.44
CA ARG A 195 -15.44 -3.36 -11.41
C ARG A 195 -15.70 -4.84 -11.60
N ALA A 196 -15.00 -5.46 -12.56
CA ALA A 196 -15.20 -6.88 -12.89
C ALA A 196 -14.69 -7.83 -11.79
N GLN A 197 -13.58 -7.46 -11.11
CA GLN A 197 -12.90 -8.35 -10.17
C GLN A 197 -13.35 -8.17 -8.71
N ALA A 198 -13.75 -6.96 -8.32
CA ALA A 198 -13.98 -6.67 -6.91
C ALA A 198 -15.21 -5.79 -6.62
N ALA A 199 -15.88 -5.25 -7.65
CA ALA A 199 -17.14 -4.49 -7.54
C ALA A 199 -17.17 -3.43 -6.40
N PRO A 200 -16.25 -2.44 -6.38
CA PRO A 200 -16.20 -1.41 -5.35
C PRO A 200 -17.47 -0.53 -5.35
N GLU A 201 -17.88 -0.01 -4.18
CA GLU A 201 -19.04 0.88 -4.06
C GLU A 201 -18.83 2.21 -4.80
N TYR A 202 -17.61 2.72 -4.74
CA TYR A 202 -17.20 3.94 -5.45
C TYR A 202 -15.93 3.67 -6.25
N LEU A 203 -15.87 4.26 -7.45
CA LEU A 203 -14.71 4.14 -8.34
C LEU A 203 -14.34 5.53 -8.86
N LEU A 204 -13.16 5.99 -8.52
CA LEU A 204 -12.67 7.33 -8.78
C LEU A 204 -11.34 7.30 -9.54
N PRO A 205 -11.02 8.34 -10.31
CA PRO A 205 -9.78 8.37 -11.10
C PRO A 205 -8.51 8.64 -10.28
N ASN A 206 -8.63 9.30 -9.13
CA ASN A 206 -7.49 9.73 -8.31
C ASN A 206 -7.90 10.02 -6.87
N LEU A 207 -6.90 10.16 -5.99
CA LEU A 207 -7.10 10.39 -4.57
C LEU A 207 -7.87 11.69 -4.26
N LYS A 208 -7.58 12.79 -4.96
CA LYS A 208 -8.24 14.08 -4.72
C LYS A 208 -9.76 14.02 -4.89
N SER A 209 -10.23 13.15 -5.78
CA SER A 209 -11.65 12.98 -6.05
C SER A 209 -12.42 12.38 -4.86
N ILE A 210 -11.76 11.74 -3.87
CA ILE A 210 -12.46 11.19 -2.69
C ILE A 210 -13.17 12.27 -1.87
N LEU A 211 -12.69 13.52 -1.91
CA LEU A 211 -13.31 14.65 -1.22
C LEU A 211 -14.71 15.02 -1.75
N THR A 212 -15.12 14.47 -2.89
CA THR A 212 -16.50 14.61 -3.41
C THR A 212 -17.45 13.63 -2.75
N ILE A 213 -16.94 12.61 -2.05
CA ILE A 213 -17.72 11.58 -1.34
C ILE A 213 -17.60 11.78 0.17
N LEU A 214 -16.43 12.18 0.65
CA LEU A 214 -16.06 12.41 2.04
C LEU A 214 -15.98 13.93 2.33
#